data_8bc502e4e477b97ae13ee8393d2a8a34
#
_entry.id   8bc502e4e477b97ae13ee8393d2a8a34
#
_cell.length_a   1.000
_cell.length_b   1.000
_cell.length_c   1.000
_cell.angle_alpha   90.00
_cell.angle_beta   90.00
_cell.angle_gamma   90.00
#
_symmetry.space_group_name_H-M   'P 1'
#
loop_
_entity.id
_entity.type
_entity.pdbx_description
1 polymer ?
#
loop_
_entity_poly.entity_id
_entity_poly.type
_entity_poly.pdbx_seq_one_letter_code
_entity_poly.pdbx_strand_id
1 'polypeptide(L)'
;RFPWGNVWEIKFCNVGTDGNLPVTVGSFEEGNSVYGCYDMTGSVSEWCEDWYHPEYYLSTPKKNPKGPIKGTGKRIIRGGSMFAQNVYKLRCAVRMFGEPSDRNKSVGFRCAKDAE
;
A
#
# COMPACT_ATOMS: atom_id res chain seq x y z
N ARG A 1 2.69 12.61 -3.96
CA ARG A 1 2.39 12.32 -2.54
C ARG A 1 1.39 11.18 -2.42
N PHE A 2 0.28 11.23 -3.15
CA PHE A 2 -0.76 10.20 -3.24
C PHE A 2 -0.79 9.60 -4.65
N PRO A 3 -1.48 8.47 -4.90
CA PRO A 3 -1.52 7.87 -6.24
C PRO A 3 -2.00 8.84 -7.33
N TRP A 4 -2.97 9.67 -7.03
CA TRP A 4 -3.58 10.67 -7.93
C TRP A 4 -2.87 12.03 -7.97
N GLY A 5 -1.86 12.28 -7.13
CA GLY A 5 -1.14 13.55 -7.10
C GLY A 5 -0.76 14.03 -5.71
N ASN A 6 -0.60 15.34 -5.54
CA ASN A 6 -0.05 15.92 -4.32
C ASN A 6 -1.09 16.46 -3.32
N VAL A 7 -2.32 16.67 -3.76
CA VAL A 7 -3.41 17.19 -2.93
C VAL A 7 -4.22 16.02 -2.37
N TRP A 8 -4.55 16.10 -1.08
CA TRP A 8 -5.40 15.11 -0.46
C TRP A 8 -6.88 15.32 -0.82
N GLU A 9 -7.53 14.24 -1.25
CA GLU A 9 -8.97 14.21 -1.54
C GLU A 9 -9.59 12.97 -0.94
N ILE A 10 -10.39 13.14 0.11
CA ILE A 10 -11.03 12.03 0.83
C ILE A 10 -11.97 11.22 -0.08
N LYS A 11 -12.61 11.86 -1.04
CA LYS A 11 -13.53 11.23 -1.99
C LYS A 11 -12.85 10.32 -3.02
N PHE A 12 -11.51 10.29 -3.07
CA PHE A 12 -10.74 9.48 -4.01
C PHE A 12 -10.33 8.11 -3.45
N CYS A 13 -10.71 7.79 -2.22
CA CYS A 13 -10.36 6.50 -1.63
C CYS A 13 -11.29 6.14 -0.46
N ASN A 14 -11.34 4.85 -0.13
CA ASN A 14 -12.12 4.37 1.01
C ASN A 14 -11.32 4.50 2.31
N VAL A 15 -11.50 5.61 3.02
CA VAL A 15 -10.90 5.85 4.35
C VAL A 15 -11.85 6.59 5.26
N GLY A 16 -11.91 6.20 6.54
CA GLY A 16 -12.65 6.91 7.58
C GLY A 16 -14.15 7.10 7.28
N THR A 17 -14.71 6.34 6.35
CA THR A 17 -16.13 6.40 6.02
C THR A 17 -16.97 5.66 7.05
N ASP A 18 -18.25 6.02 7.13
CA ASP A 18 -19.20 5.42 8.05
C ASP A 18 -19.20 3.89 7.95
N GLY A 19 -18.86 3.24 9.06
CA GLY A 19 -18.83 1.80 9.20
C GLY A 19 -17.55 1.09 8.80
N ASN A 20 -16.56 1.78 8.23
CA ASN A 20 -15.26 1.16 7.83
C ASN A 20 -15.43 -0.18 7.10
N LEU A 21 -16.31 -0.21 6.11
CA LEU A 21 -16.61 -1.41 5.33
C LEU A 21 -15.84 -1.45 4.03
N PRO A 22 -15.49 -2.64 3.55
CA PRO A 22 -14.96 -2.80 2.20
C PRO A 22 -15.98 -2.30 1.17
N VAL A 23 -15.48 -1.72 0.09
CA VAL A 23 -16.26 -1.29 -1.05
C VAL A 23 -15.89 -2.13 -2.28
N THR A 24 -16.74 -2.07 -3.29
CA THR A 24 -16.46 -2.73 -4.57
C THR A 24 -15.14 -2.20 -5.15
N VAL A 25 -14.31 -3.10 -5.66
CA VAL A 25 -13.05 -2.73 -6.32
C VAL A 25 -13.32 -1.76 -7.47
N GLY A 26 -12.50 -0.72 -7.60
CA GLY A 26 -12.63 0.29 -8.65
C GLY A 26 -13.71 1.34 -8.41
N SER A 27 -14.29 1.42 -7.22
CA SER A 27 -15.32 2.43 -6.90
C SER A 27 -14.80 3.88 -6.94
N PHE A 28 -13.50 4.08 -6.89
CA PHE A 28 -12.85 5.40 -6.84
C PHE A 28 -11.97 5.64 -8.07
N GLU A 29 -12.58 5.84 -9.22
CA GLU A 29 -11.85 6.05 -10.50
C GLU A 29 -10.92 7.26 -10.45
N GLU A 30 -11.34 8.36 -9.84
CA GLU A 30 -10.52 9.57 -9.67
C GLU A 30 -9.33 9.37 -8.71
N GLY A 31 -9.35 8.30 -7.91
CA GLY A 31 -8.27 7.88 -7.01
C GLY A 31 -7.21 6.99 -7.65
N ASN A 32 -7.34 6.70 -8.95
CA ASN A 32 -6.38 5.89 -9.67
C ASN A 32 -4.98 6.52 -9.66
N SER A 33 -3.97 5.64 -9.68
CA SER A 33 -2.61 6.11 -9.88
C SER A 33 -2.41 6.65 -11.30
N VAL A 34 -1.34 7.43 -11.49
CA VAL A 34 -0.93 7.91 -12.82
C VAL A 34 -0.66 6.80 -13.82
N TYR A 35 -0.53 5.56 -13.36
CA TYR A 35 -0.36 4.35 -14.17
C TYR A 35 -1.67 3.56 -14.37
N GLY A 36 -2.81 4.11 -13.95
CA GLY A 36 -4.12 3.48 -14.07
C GLY A 36 -4.40 2.35 -13.05
N CYS A 37 -3.62 2.25 -11.98
CA CYS A 37 -3.90 1.25 -10.93
C CYS A 37 -4.97 1.77 -9.98
N TYR A 38 -6.00 0.93 -9.75
CA TYR A 38 -7.12 1.20 -8.85
C TYR A 38 -6.76 0.92 -7.39
N ASP A 39 -7.44 1.62 -6.46
CA ASP A 39 -7.45 1.34 -5.02
C ASP A 39 -6.05 1.23 -4.37
N MET A 40 -5.10 2.03 -4.86
CA MET A 40 -3.72 2.06 -4.34
C MET A 40 -3.61 2.71 -2.95
N THR A 41 -4.68 3.32 -2.45
CA THR A 41 -4.75 3.98 -1.14
C THR A 41 -6.11 3.72 -0.51
N GLY A 42 -6.11 3.34 0.76
CA GLY A 42 -7.34 3.04 1.51
C GLY A 42 -7.87 1.63 1.25
N SER A 43 -9.13 1.38 1.56
CA SER A 43 -9.76 0.06 1.58
C SER A 43 -8.99 -0.92 2.45
N VAL A 44 -8.04 -1.67 1.92
CA VAL A 44 -7.12 -2.54 2.67
C VAL A 44 -5.68 -2.21 2.34
N SER A 45 -4.82 -2.31 3.32
CA SER A 45 -3.38 -2.30 3.10
C SER A 45 -2.98 -3.58 2.35
N GLU A 46 -1.90 -3.54 1.59
CA GLU A 46 -1.52 -4.67 0.73
C GLU A 46 -0.12 -5.17 1.03
N TRP A 47 0.01 -6.49 1.06
CA TRP A 47 1.29 -7.15 1.17
C TRP A 47 2.15 -6.86 -0.06
N CYS A 48 3.44 -6.57 0.20
CA CYS A 48 4.47 -6.54 -0.84
C CYS A 48 5.35 -7.79 -0.74
N GLU A 49 5.99 -8.14 -1.85
CA GLU A 49 6.96 -9.24 -1.90
C GLU A 49 8.20 -8.97 -1.06
N ASP A 50 8.55 -7.71 -0.88
CA ASP A 50 9.77 -7.29 -0.18
C ASP A 50 9.78 -7.69 1.30
N TRP A 51 10.90 -8.23 1.77
CA TRP A 51 11.18 -8.30 3.20
C TRP A 51 11.39 -6.91 3.79
N TYR A 52 10.95 -6.71 5.01
CA TYR A 52 11.20 -5.48 5.74
C TYR A 52 12.61 -5.48 6.34
N HIS A 53 13.36 -4.41 6.14
CA HIS A 53 14.59 -4.10 6.88
C HIS A 53 14.66 -2.59 7.09
N PRO A 54 14.90 -2.11 8.34
CA PRO A 54 14.86 -0.66 8.63
C PRO A 54 15.91 0.13 7.86
N GLU A 55 17.07 -0.45 7.62
CA GLU A 55 18.21 0.21 6.98
C GLU A 55 18.37 -0.13 5.50
N TYR A 56 17.42 -0.84 4.88
CA TYR A 56 17.56 -1.26 3.48
C TYR A 56 17.85 -0.10 2.53
N TYR A 57 17.24 1.06 2.76
CA TYR A 57 17.45 2.22 1.89
C TYR A 57 18.84 2.84 1.96
N LEU A 58 19.63 2.54 2.97
CA LEU A 58 21.04 2.99 3.05
C LEU A 58 21.93 2.31 2.00
N SER A 59 21.54 1.12 1.55
CA SER A 59 22.32 0.30 0.61
C SER A 59 21.52 -0.22 -0.59
N THR A 60 20.34 0.34 -0.83
CA THR A 60 19.46 -0.14 -1.91
C THR A 60 20.06 0.11 -3.29
N PRO A 61 20.01 -0.87 -4.21
CA PRO A 61 20.38 -0.66 -5.60
C PRO A 61 19.53 0.44 -6.24
N LYS A 62 20.14 1.28 -7.07
CA LYS A 62 19.42 2.33 -7.79
C LYS A 62 18.47 1.79 -8.88
N LYS A 63 18.73 0.59 -9.37
CA LYS A 63 17.96 -0.03 -10.46
C LYS A 63 17.33 -1.33 -9.97
N ASN A 64 16.02 -1.45 -10.16
CA ASN A 64 15.21 -2.63 -9.86
C ASN A 64 15.46 -3.23 -8.45
N PRO A 65 15.33 -2.43 -7.36
CA PRO A 65 15.52 -2.94 -6.01
C PRO A 65 14.47 -4.00 -5.70
N LYS A 66 14.92 -5.17 -5.24
CA LYS A 66 14.05 -6.32 -4.91
C LYS A 66 13.86 -6.55 -3.41
N GLY A 67 14.23 -5.58 -2.59
CA GLY A 67 14.22 -5.74 -1.14
C GLY A 67 15.41 -6.56 -0.60
N PRO A 68 15.49 -6.78 0.70
CA PRO A 68 16.51 -7.63 1.33
C PRO A 68 16.44 -9.06 0.81
N ILE A 69 17.60 -9.65 0.51
CA ILE A 69 17.70 -11.05 0.01
C ILE A 69 17.33 -12.05 1.11
N LYS A 70 17.75 -11.78 2.34
CA LYS A 70 17.45 -12.65 3.49
C LYS A 70 16.12 -12.27 4.12
N GLY A 71 15.30 -13.28 4.40
CA GLY A 71 14.08 -13.11 5.17
C GLY A 71 14.37 -12.56 6.56
N THR A 72 13.65 -11.51 6.92
CA THR A 72 13.76 -10.85 8.23
C THR A 72 12.61 -11.22 9.18
N GLY A 73 11.74 -12.15 8.77
CA GLY A 73 10.52 -12.52 9.47
C GLY A 73 9.35 -11.56 9.23
N LYS A 74 9.58 -10.41 8.61
CA LYS A 74 8.54 -9.41 8.34
C LYS A 74 8.52 -9.00 6.88
N ARG A 75 7.33 -8.87 6.32
CA ARG A 75 7.10 -8.37 4.95
C ARG A 75 6.59 -6.93 4.99
N ILE A 76 6.84 -6.19 3.92
CA ILE A 76 6.31 -4.83 3.74
C ILE A 76 4.80 -4.89 3.50
N ILE A 77 4.10 -3.90 4.06
CA ILE A 77 2.68 -3.62 3.82
C ILE A 77 2.56 -2.15 3.39
N ARG A 78 1.73 -1.86 2.39
CA ARG A 78 1.57 -0.51 1.84
C ARG A 78 0.10 -0.14 1.60
N GLY A 79 -0.13 1.13 1.21
CA GLY A 79 -1.42 1.66 0.77
C GLY A 79 -2.29 2.24 1.89
N GLY A 80 -2.08 1.83 3.13
CA GLY A 80 -3.00 2.16 4.23
C GLY A 80 -4.34 1.46 4.06
N SER A 81 -5.23 1.61 5.02
CA SER A 81 -6.53 0.93 5.00
C SER A 81 -7.68 1.89 5.32
N MET A 82 -8.91 1.41 5.19
CA MET A 82 -10.12 2.14 5.59
C MET A 82 -10.13 2.57 7.06
N PHE A 83 -9.30 1.96 7.91
CA PHE A 83 -9.15 2.33 9.33
C PHE A 83 -8.11 3.43 9.57
N ALA A 84 -7.51 3.98 8.52
CA ALA A 84 -6.48 5.00 8.68
C ALA A 84 -7.10 6.30 9.23
N GLN A 85 -6.66 6.69 10.42
CA GLN A 85 -7.10 7.93 11.09
C GLN A 85 -6.23 9.15 10.73
N ASN A 86 -5.14 8.93 10.01
CA ASN A 86 -4.18 9.98 9.70
C ASN A 86 -3.77 9.89 8.23
N VAL A 87 -4.03 10.96 7.50
CA VAL A 87 -3.70 11.10 6.07
C VAL A 87 -2.22 10.87 5.75
N TYR A 88 -1.32 11.14 6.69
CA TYR A 88 0.11 10.87 6.49
C TYR A 88 0.43 9.39 6.30
N LYS A 89 -0.39 8.48 6.86
CA LYS A 89 -0.25 7.03 6.69
C LYS A 89 -0.70 6.53 5.32
N LEU A 90 -1.39 7.38 4.56
CA LEU A 90 -1.97 7.07 3.24
C LEU A 90 -1.09 7.52 2.07
N ARG A 91 0.07 8.12 2.34
CA ARG A 91 1.01 8.56 1.30
C ARG A 91 1.69 7.37 0.62
N CYS A 92 1.99 7.51 -0.66
CA CYS A 92 2.72 6.49 -1.44
C CYS A 92 4.06 6.06 -0.80
N ALA A 93 4.74 6.95 -0.09
CA ALA A 93 6.03 6.64 0.52
C ALA A 93 5.95 5.85 1.82
N VAL A 94 4.77 5.72 2.43
CA VAL A 94 4.63 5.04 3.71
C VAL A 94 4.80 3.54 3.54
N ARG A 95 5.59 2.96 4.42
CA ARG A 95 5.80 1.52 4.55
C ARG A 95 5.43 1.10 5.95
N MET A 96 4.64 0.07 6.05
CA MET A 96 4.39 -0.68 7.27
C MET A 96 4.96 -2.09 7.10
N PHE A 97 4.87 -2.90 8.12
CA PHE A 97 5.31 -4.29 8.07
C PHE A 97 4.48 -5.17 9.01
N GLY A 98 4.44 -6.45 8.70
CA GLY A 98 3.81 -7.48 9.51
C GLY A 98 4.47 -8.83 9.32
N GLU A 99 4.14 -9.79 10.14
CA GLU A 99 4.56 -11.18 9.95
C GLU A 99 3.73 -11.81 8.83
N PRO A 100 4.33 -12.60 7.92
CA PRO A 100 3.60 -13.19 6.79
C PRO A 100 2.41 -14.07 7.19
N SER A 101 2.41 -14.59 8.41
CA SER A 101 1.30 -15.38 8.97
C SER A 101 0.15 -14.55 9.53
N ASP A 102 0.32 -13.24 9.65
CA ASP A 102 -0.71 -12.37 10.20
C ASP A 102 -1.95 -12.37 9.32
N ARG A 103 -3.11 -12.51 9.97
CA ARG A 103 -4.41 -12.40 9.34
C ARG A 103 -5.15 -11.20 9.91
N ASN A 104 -5.44 -10.23 9.05
CA ASN A 104 -6.07 -9.00 9.46
C ASN A 104 -7.10 -8.57 8.42
N LYS A 105 -8.29 -8.15 8.87
CA LYS A 105 -9.37 -7.67 8.01
C LYS A 105 -9.04 -6.40 7.22
N SER A 106 -7.97 -5.72 7.57
CA SER A 106 -7.50 -4.51 6.91
C SER A 106 -6.27 -4.71 6.02
N VAL A 107 -5.86 -5.96 5.79
CA VAL A 107 -4.70 -6.30 4.96
C VAL A 107 -5.08 -7.35 3.94
N GLY A 108 -4.80 -7.06 2.69
CA GLY A 108 -5.03 -7.92 1.53
C GLY A 108 -3.80 -7.98 0.63
N PHE A 109 -4.01 -8.31 -0.63
CA PHE A 109 -2.95 -8.36 -1.62
C PHE A 109 -3.51 -8.13 -3.03
N ARG A 110 -2.65 -7.83 -3.97
CA ARG A 110 -2.93 -7.89 -5.41
C ARG A 110 -1.84 -8.65 -6.14
N CYS A 111 -2.22 -9.28 -7.26
CA CYS A 111 -1.26 -9.96 -8.12
C CYS A 111 -0.51 -8.95 -8.99
N ALA A 112 0.74 -9.27 -9.30
CA ALA A 112 1.57 -8.55 -10.26
C ALA A 112 2.31 -9.57 -11.14
N LYS A 113 2.68 -9.14 -12.36
CA LYS A 113 3.55 -9.90 -13.26
C LYS A 113 4.58 -8.97 -13.89
N ASP A 114 5.70 -9.49 -14.29
CA ASP A 114 6.68 -8.74 -15.08
C ASP A 114 6.09 -8.35 -16.44
N ALA A 115 6.50 -7.20 -16.94
CA ALA A 115 6.19 -6.80 -18.31
C ALA A 115 6.87 -7.76 -19.29
N GLU A 116 6.15 -8.12 -20.35
CA GLU A 116 6.69 -8.89 -21.48
C GLU A 116 7.64 -8.05 -22.32
#